data_508d20cd93a8cff7e89253b46c0b6a0e
#
_entry.id   508d20cd93a8cff7e89253b46c0b6a0e
#
_cell.length_a   1.000
_cell.length_b   1.000
_cell.length_c   1.000
_cell.angle_alpha   90.00
_cell.angle_beta   90.00
_cell.angle_gamma   90.00
#
_symmetry.space_group_name_H-M   'P 1'
#
loop_
_entity.id
_entity.type
_entity.pdbx_description
1 polymer ?
#
loop_
_entity_poly.entity_id
_entity_poly.type
_entity_poly.pdbx_seq_one_letter_code
_entity_poly.pdbx_strand_id
1 'polypeptide(L)'
;MDVDVDISRMSRTIYEMPDEIRLAIEARRVMSAYRARPAYQQNDYVGWIIRAKLPSTKAKRLAQMLDELEKGGVYMHMKWKD
;
A
#
# COMPACT_ATOMS: atom_id res chain seq x y z
N MET A 1 -29.98 6.65 -8.97
CA MET A 1 -29.66 6.35 -8.33
C MET A 1 -28.64 6.65 -7.87
N ASP A 2 -28.47 7.20 -7.17
CA ASP A 2 -27.56 7.34 -6.70
C ASP A 2 -26.75 6.49 -6.42
N VAL A 3 -27.13 5.89 -6.47
CA VAL A 3 -26.45 4.72 -6.37
C VAL A 3 -25.23 4.70 -7.16
N ASP A 4 -25.24 5.38 -8.22
CA ASP A 4 -24.10 5.47 -9.07
C ASP A 4 -22.88 5.90 -8.37
N VAL A 5 -23.05 6.78 -7.44
CA VAL A 5 -21.93 7.23 -6.66
C VAL A 5 -21.35 6.09 -5.89
N ASP A 6 -22.21 5.27 -5.35
CA ASP A 6 -21.74 4.15 -4.58
C ASP A 6 -21.06 3.14 -5.45
N ILE A 7 -21.56 2.95 -6.64
CA ILE A 7 -20.95 2.04 -7.56
C ILE A 7 -19.54 2.46 -7.86
N SER A 8 -19.35 3.73 -8.02
CA SER A 8 -18.03 4.26 -8.29
C SER A 8 -17.06 3.91 -7.21
N ARG A 9 -17.47 4.04 -5.98
CA ARG A 9 -16.60 3.67 -4.87
C ARG A 9 -16.40 2.19 -4.79
N MET A 10 -17.43 1.45 -5.12
CA MET A 10 -17.36 0.00 -5.02
C MET A 10 -16.50 -0.62 -6.11
N SER A 11 -16.17 0.14 -7.13
CA SER A 11 -15.33 -0.41 -8.18
C SER A 11 -13.88 -0.52 -7.74
N ARG A 12 -13.52 0.04 -6.60
CA ARG A 12 -12.16 -0.08 -6.12
C ARG A 12 -11.91 -1.50 -5.62
N THR A 13 -10.86 -2.11 -6.12
CA THR A 13 -10.48 -3.43 -5.69
C THR A 13 -9.82 -3.36 -4.33
N ILE A 14 -10.24 -4.24 -3.44
CA ILE A 14 -9.60 -4.36 -2.13
C ILE A 14 -8.67 -5.55 -2.21
N TYR A 15 -7.40 -5.32 -1.95
CA TYR A 15 -6.38 -6.35 -2.09
C TYR A 15 -6.08 -6.98 -0.73
N GLU A 16 -6.08 -8.31 -0.74
CA GLU A 16 -5.67 -9.05 0.43
C GLU A 16 -4.14 -9.01 0.49
N MET A 17 -3.58 -8.83 1.68
CA MET A 17 -2.13 -8.73 1.78
C MET A 17 -1.49 -10.10 1.63
N PRO A 18 -0.60 -10.29 0.65
CA PRO A 18 0.12 -11.53 0.53
C PRO A 18 1.09 -11.71 1.69
N ASP A 19 1.36 -12.96 2.02
CA ASP A 19 2.30 -13.28 3.10
C ASP A 19 3.66 -12.66 2.88
N GLU A 20 4.12 -12.67 1.66
CA GLU A 20 5.43 -12.13 1.31
C GLU A 20 5.55 -10.65 1.70
N ILE A 21 4.50 -9.88 1.46
CA ILE A 21 4.49 -8.46 1.82
C ILE A 21 4.41 -8.32 3.34
N ARG A 22 3.54 -9.09 3.96
CA ARG A 22 3.37 -9.04 5.41
C ARG A 22 4.69 -9.38 6.11
N LEU A 23 5.37 -10.41 5.67
CA LEU A 23 6.63 -10.82 6.27
C LEU A 23 7.70 -9.74 6.11
N ALA A 24 7.72 -9.07 4.97
CA ALA A 24 8.67 -7.99 4.74
C ALA A 24 8.41 -6.81 5.68
N ILE A 25 7.14 -6.47 5.89
CA ILE A 25 6.77 -5.39 6.81
C ILE A 25 7.18 -5.75 8.23
N GLU A 26 6.94 -7.00 8.62
CA GLU A 26 7.28 -7.46 9.95
C GLU A 26 8.79 -7.50 10.16
N ALA A 27 9.53 -7.96 9.17
CA ALA A 27 10.98 -8.03 9.26
C ALA A 27 11.59 -6.63 9.40
N ARG A 28 11.03 -5.65 8.74
CA ARG A 28 11.49 -4.28 8.81
C ARG A 28 10.99 -3.56 10.05
N ARG A 29 10.02 -4.16 10.76
CA ARG A 29 9.43 -3.62 11.98
C ARG A 29 8.66 -2.33 11.74
N VAL A 30 7.94 -2.28 10.64
CA VAL A 30 7.14 -1.11 10.30
C VAL A 30 5.65 -1.43 10.21
N MET A 31 5.22 -2.52 10.87
CA MET A 31 3.81 -2.90 10.82
C MET A 31 2.91 -1.84 11.47
N SER A 32 3.35 -1.24 12.58
CA SER A 32 2.50 -0.23 13.21
C SER A 32 2.42 1.03 12.34
N ALA A 33 3.51 1.36 11.64
CA ALA A 33 3.48 2.47 10.69
C ALA A 33 2.53 2.18 9.53
N TYR A 34 2.53 0.92 9.06
CA TYR A 34 1.63 0.51 8.00
C TYR A 34 0.18 0.66 8.44
N ARG A 35 -0.13 0.16 9.64
CA ARG A 35 -1.51 0.21 10.15
C ARG A 35 -1.97 1.62 10.48
N ALA A 36 -1.03 2.52 10.72
CA ALA A 36 -1.38 3.91 10.99
C ALA A 36 -1.75 4.67 9.73
N ARG A 37 -1.40 4.13 8.55
CA ARG A 37 -1.77 4.78 7.31
C ARG A 37 -3.27 4.64 7.05
N PRO A 38 -3.87 5.61 6.35
CA PRO A 38 -5.27 5.47 5.97
C PRO A 38 -5.50 4.19 5.15
N ALA A 39 -6.69 3.65 5.26
CA ALA A 39 -7.00 2.38 4.58
C ALA A 39 -6.73 2.45 3.08
N TYR A 40 -7.03 3.60 2.44
CA TYR A 40 -6.82 3.70 1.01
C TYR A 40 -5.33 3.62 0.65
N GLN A 41 -4.45 4.13 1.51
CA GLN A 41 -3.02 4.04 1.25
C GLN A 41 -2.52 2.62 1.41
N GLN A 42 -3.01 1.93 2.44
CA GLN A 42 -2.65 0.53 2.64
C GLN A 42 -3.04 -0.28 1.41
N ASN A 43 -4.25 -0.09 0.94
CA ASN A 43 -4.73 -0.83 -0.22
C ASN A 43 -3.96 -0.47 -1.49
N ASP A 44 -3.65 0.80 -1.65
CA ASP A 44 -2.89 1.25 -2.82
C ASP A 44 -1.50 0.65 -2.86
N TYR A 45 -0.81 0.61 -1.72
CA TYR A 45 0.52 0.02 -1.65
C TYR A 45 0.48 -1.46 -2.06
N VAL A 46 -0.44 -2.20 -1.44
CA VAL A 46 -0.52 -3.64 -1.71
C VAL A 46 -0.86 -3.89 -3.17
N GLY A 47 -1.85 -3.20 -3.70
CA GLY A 47 -2.24 -3.38 -5.09
C GLY A 47 -1.12 -2.99 -6.05
N TRP A 48 -0.43 -1.91 -5.76
CA TRP A 48 0.67 -1.44 -6.58
C TRP A 48 1.80 -2.47 -6.65
N ILE A 49 2.13 -3.07 -5.51
CA ILE A 49 3.17 -4.09 -5.46
C ILE A 49 2.71 -5.34 -6.22
N ILE A 50 1.49 -5.78 -5.98
CA ILE A 50 0.96 -6.99 -6.61
C ILE A 50 0.90 -6.86 -8.12
N ARG A 51 0.57 -5.67 -8.62
CA ARG A 51 0.42 -5.47 -10.07
C ARG A 51 1.73 -5.40 -10.81
N ALA A 52 2.86 -5.37 -10.11
CA ALA A 52 4.15 -5.37 -10.78
C ALA A 52 4.33 -6.68 -11.54
N LYS A 53 4.67 -6.58 -12.81
CA LYS A 53 4.78 -7.78 -13.66
C LYS A 53 6.11 -8.46 -13.53
N LEU A 54 7.17 -7.69 -13.27
CA LEU A 54 8.50 -8.24 -13.17
C LEU A 54 8.92 -8.36 -11.72
N PRO A 55 9.62 -9.42 -11.35
CA PRO A 55 10.09 -9.56 -9.97
C PRO A 55 10.94 -8.39 -9.50
N SER A 56 11.75 -7.83 -10.38
CA SER A 56 12.59 -6.70 -10.01
C SER A 56 11.76 -5.46 -9.71
N THR A 57 10.70 -5.24 -10.47
CA THR A 57 9.79 -4.12 -10.23
C THR A 57 9.04 -4.32 -8.92
N LYS A 58 8.61 -5.55 -8.68
CA LYS A 58 7.92 -5.87 -7.45
C LYS A 58 8.81 -5.60 -6.24
N ALA A 59 10.06 -6.02 -6.32
CA ALA A 59 11.01 -5.81 -5.24
C ALA A 59 11.26 -4.33 -4.99
N LYS A 60 11.37 -3.54 -6.06
CA LYS A 60 11.57 -2.11 -5.93
C LYS A 60 10.38 -1.43 -5.27
N ARG A 61 9.17 -1.82 -5.68
CA ARG A 61 7.96 -1.23 -5.11
C ARG A 61 7.82 -1.58 -3.64
N LEU A 62 8.13 -2.83 -3.29
CA LEU A 62 8.09 -3.24 -1.90
C LEU A 62 9.10 -2.45 -1.08
N ALA A 63 10.33 -2.31 -1.58
CA ALA A 63 11.36 -1.55 -0.89
C ALA A 63 10.94 -0.09 -0.70
N GLN A 64 10.33 0.50 -1.72
CA GLN A 64 9.87 1.87 -1.61
C GLN A 64 8.81 2.02 -0.52
N MET A 65 7.85 1.10 -0.47
CA MET A 65 6.84 1.15 0.58
C MET A 65 7.48 1.08 1.95
N LEU A 66 8.40 0.13 2.13
CA LEU A 66 9.06 -0.04 3.44
C LEU A 66 9.82 1.22 3.83
N ASP A 67 10.54 1.82 2.88
CA ASP A 67 11.28 3.04 3.15
C ASP A 67 10.35 4.19 3.52
N GLU A 68 9.23 4.32 2.84
CA GLU A 68 8.27 5.38 3.11
C GLU A 68 7.61 5.19 4.47
N LEU A 69 7.31 3.94 4.82
CA LEU A 69 6.73 3.66 6.13
C LEU A 69 7.72 4.00 7.24
N GLU A 70 8.98 3.69 7.02
CA GLU A 70 10.00 3.95 8.01
C GLU A 70 10.25 5.45 8.18
N LYS A 71 10.27 6.16 7.06
CA LYS A 71 10.52 7.59 7.07
C LYS A 71 9.34 8.38 7.63
N GLY A 72 8.13 7.96 7.28
CA GLY A 72 6.94 8.72 7.65
C GLY A 72 6.80 9.98 6.81
N GLY A 73 5.59 10.51 6.73
CA GLY A 73 5.36 11.77 6.05
C GLY A 73 5.54 11.74 4.54
N VAL A 74 5.63 10.56 3.97
CA VAL A 74 5.80 10.37 2.53
C VAL A 74 4.85 9.28 2.06
N TYR A 75 4.19 9.52 0.94
CA TYR A 75 3.33 8.52 0.34
C TYR A 75 3.50 8.59 -1.17
N MET A 76 3.97 7.50 -1.78
CA MET A 76 4.20 7.42 -3.23
C MET A 76 5.04 8.59 -3.71
N HIS A 77 6.16 8.83 -3.01
CA HIS A 77 7.11 9.90 -3.29
C HIS A 77 6.55 11.29 -3.07
N MET A 78 5.34 11.42 -2.54
CA MET A 78 4.75 12.73 -2.30
C MET A 78 4.70 13.00 -0.81
N LYS A 79 4.84 14.26 -0.45
CA LYS A 79 4.66 14.66 0.92
C LYS A 79 3.26 14.29 1.38
N TRP A 80 3.17 13.74 2.56
CA TRP A 80 1.88 13.40 3.11
C TRP A 80 1.88 13.73 4.59
N LYS A 81 0.88 14.49 5.00
CA LYS A 81 0.80 14.94 6.39
C LYS A 81 -0.18 14.05 7.14
N ASP A 82 0.28 13.45 8.20
CA ASP A 82 -0.55 12.56 9.03
C ASP A 82 -1.70 13.29 9.66
#